data_d64bf0b2239583adbca698f1f7532349
#
_entry.id   d64bf0b2239583adbca698f1f7532349
#
_cell.length_a   1.000
_cell.length_b   1.000
_cell.length_c   1.000
_cell.angle_alpha   90.00
_cell.angle_beta   90.00
_cell.angle_gamma   90.00
#
_symmetry.space_group_name_H-M   'P 1'
#
loop_
_entity.id
_entity.type
_entity.pdbx_description
1 polymer ?
#
loop_
_entity_poly.entity_id
_entity_poly.type
_entity_poly.pdbx_seq_one_letter_code
_entity_poly.pdbx_strand_id
1 'polypeptide(L)'
;MEQQIFRDLLEQNKLSCSFAFNEVNQANAALKLNANTSSVGFMYRHVAETMLMFGYFFGMPSDVANTTMGQPDTGQGADVEATKIQVEKGFAMLEQLIENTPAGGWNEPIDTPFFGTVSK
;
A
#
# COMPACT_ATOMS: atom_id res chain seq x y z
N MET A 1 -4.74 6.46 -23.81
CA MET A 1 -3.56 7.29 -23.48
C MET A 1 -3.45 7.53 -21.98
N GLU A 2 -4.48 8.05 -21.34
CA GLU A 2 -4.51 8.29 -19.88
C GLU A 2 -4.21 7.00 -19.10
N GLN A 3 -4.86 5.91 -19.44
CA GLN A 3 -4.63 4.61 -18.82
C GLN A 3 -3.18 4.12 -18.98
N GLN A 4 -2.57 4.35 -20.14
CA GLN A 4 -1.17 3.99 -20.34
C GLN A 4 -0.23 4.80 -19.47
N ILE A 5 -0.50 6.10 -19.27
CA ILE A 5 0.28 6.94 -18.37
C ILE A 5 0.24 6.38 -16.94
N PHE A 6 -0.94 5.98 -16.46
CA PHE A 6 -1.06 5.40 -15.12
C PHE A 6 -0.34 4.05 -15.00
N ARG A 7 -0.37 3.22 -16.04
CA ARG A 7 0.41 1.98 -16.06
C ARG A 7 1.91 2.26 -15.97
N ASP A 8 2.39 3.21 -16.75
CA ASP A 8 3.82 3.56 -16.76
C ASP A 8 4.25 4.11 -15.39
N LEU A 9 3.42 4.96 -14.77
CA LEU A 9 3.66 5.47 -13.43
C LEU A 9 3.67 4.36 -12.39
N LEU A 10 2.76 3.40 -12.49
CA LEU A 10 2.72 2.27 -11.57
C LEU A 10 3.98 1.40 -11.69
N GLU A 11 4.40 1.09 -12.90
CA GLU A 11 5.64 0.32 -13.12
C GLU A 11 6.86 1.06 -12.58
N GLN A 12 6.93 2.37 -12.81
CA GLN A 12 8.01 3.18 -12.25
C GLN A 12 7.99 3.18 -10.71
N ASN A 13 6.81 3.25 -10.13
CA ASN A 13 6.64 3.20 -8.67
C ASN A 13 7.05 1.84 -8.11
N LYS A 14 6.64 0.75 -8.73
CA LYS A 14 7.05 -0.61 -8.35
C LYS A 14 8.58 -0.75 -8.36
N LEU A 15 9.23 -0.27 -9.42
CA LEU A 15 10.68 -0.32 -9.53
C LEU A 15 11.35 0.48 -8.43
N SER A 16 10.91 1.72 -8.20
CA SER A 16 11.48 2.60 -7.18
C SER A 16 11.31 2.01 -5.77
N CYS A 17 10.14 1.46 -5.47
CA CYS A 17 9.88 0.83 -4.18
C CYS A 17 10.67 -0.46 -3.97
N SER A 18 10.97 -1.21 -5.04
CA SER A 18 11.68 -2.49 -4.95
C SER A 18 13.04 -2.36 -4.29
N PHE A 19 13.74 -1.25 -4.48
CA PHE A 19 15.05 -1.03 -3.87
C PHE A 19 14.98 -1.03 -2.35
N ALA A 20 13.96 -0.40 -1.77
CA ALA A 20 13.77 -0.40 -0.33
C ALA A 20 13.15 -1.70 0.17
N PHE A 21 12.12 -2.20 -0.52
CA PHE A 21 11.38 -3.39 -0.07
C PHE A 21 12.25 -4.65 -0.09
N ASN A 22 13.16 -4.78 -1.06
CA ASN A 22 14.07 -5.92 -1.14
C ASN A 22 15.11 -5.95 -0.03
N GLU A 23 15.34 -4.83 0.65
CA GLU A 23 16.24 -4.78 1.81
C GLU A 23 15.58 -5.27 3.10
N VAL A 24 14.25 -5.35 3.15
CA VAL A 24 13.54 -5.84 4.33
C VAL A 24 13.58 -7.37 4.36
N ASN A 25 14.06 -7.93 5.48
CA ASN A 25 14.15 -9.38 5.67
C ASN A 25 13.93 -9.73 7.16
N GLN A 26 13.88 -11.04 7.46
CA GLN A 26 13.65 -11.51 8.83
C GLN A 26 14.76 -11.06 9.80
N ALA A 27 15.97 -10.86 9.33
CA ALA A 27 17.09 -10.44 10.18
C ALA A 27 16.97 -8.97 10.61
N ASN A 28 16.35 -8.11 9.81
CA ASN A 28 16.24 -6.67 10.13
C ASN A 28 14.81 -6.21 10.47
N ALA A 29 13.82 -7.07 10.37
CA ALA A 29 12.42 -6.68 10.59
C ALA A 29 12.14 -6.09 11.98
N ALA A 30 12.84 -6.54 13.00
CA ALA A 30 12.66 -6.06 14.37
C ALA A 30 13.50 -4.81 14.70
N LEU A 31 14.37 -4.37 13.81
CA LEU A 31 15.23 -3.20 14.06
C LEU A 31 14.40 -1.92 14.12
N LYS A 32 14.77 -1.06 15.05
CA LYS A 32 14.15 0.26 15.27
C LYS A 32 15.23 1.34 15.21
N LEU A 33 14.86 2.52 14.75
CA LEU A 33 15.76 3.67 14.77
C LEU A 33 16.10 4.08 16.22
N ASN A 34 15.09 4.04 17.09
CA ASN A 34 15.23 4.26 18.55
C ASN A 34 14.05 3.61 19.29
N ALA A 35 14.01 3.75 20.62
CA ALA A 35 12.99 3.13 21.47
C ALA A 35 11.57 3.65 21.20
N ASN A 36 11.44 4.83 20.60
CA ASN A 36 10.13 5.48 20.36
C ASN A 36 9.62 5.32 18.92
N THR A 37 10.36 4.60 18.07
CA THR A 37 9.95 4.37 16.68
C THR A 37 9.43 2.96 16.48
N SER A 38 8.62 2.78 15.43
CA SER A 38 8.22 1.45 15.00
C SER A 38 9.38 0.70 14.33
N SER A 39 9.29 -0.62 14.29
CA SER A 39 10.29 -1.46 13.63
C SER A 39 10.22 -1.35 12.10
N VAL A 40 11.28 -1.76 11.42
CA VAL A 40 11.35 -1.84 9.97
C VAL A 40 10.19 -2.70 9.42
N GLY A 41 9.98 -3.86 10.02
CA GLY A 41 8.89 -4.76 9.62
C GLY A 41 7.50 -4.15 9.79
N PHE A 42 7.28 -3.43 10.88
CA PHE A 42 6.01 -2.72 11.10
C PHE A 42 5.78 -1.66 10.01
N MET A 43 6.80 -0.86 9.70
CA MET A 43 6.68 0.17 8.66
C MET A 43 6.39 -0.45 7.29
N TYR A 44 7.04 -1.56 6.97
CA TYR A 44 6.79 -2.29 5.73
C TYR A 44 5.36 -2.83 5.67
N ARG A 45 4.89 -3.44 6.77
CA ARG A 45 3.51 -3.91 6.90
C ARG A 45 2.52 -2.75 6.76
N HIS A 46 2.82 -1.61 7.37
CA HIS A 46 1.99 -0.41 7.28
C HIS A 46 1.85 0.08 5.84
N VAL A 47 2.92 0.04 5.05
CA VAL A 47 2.86 0.38 3.62
C VAL A 47 1.86 -0.52 2.89
N ALA A 48 1.97 -1.83 3.08
CA ALA A 48 1.08 -2.79 2.42
C ALA A 48 -0.40 -2.58 2.80
N GLU A 49 -0.65 -2.46 4.09
CA GLU A 49 -2.02 -2.27 4.60
C GLU A 49 -2.61 -0.92 4.17
N THR A 50 -1.78 0.11 4.09
CA THR A 50 -2.21 1.44 3.64
C THR A 50 -2.60 1.43 2.16
N MET A 51 -1.81 0.77 1.31
CA MET A 51 -2.17 0.60 -0.10
C MET A 51 -3.55 -0.04 -0.25
N LEU A 52 -3.78 -1.14 0.47
CA LEU A 52 -5.04 -1.88 0.41
C LEU A 52 -6.21 -1.08 1.00
N MET A 53 -5.97 -0.30 2.05
CA MET A 53 -6.97 0.60 2.62
C MET A 53 -7.39 1.67 1.61
N PHE A 54 -6.45 2.29 0.92
CA PHE A 54 -6.77 3.25 -0.13
C PHE A 54 -7.53 2.60 -1.28
N GLY A 55 -7.21 1.36 -1.62
CA GLY A 55 -7.98 0.58 -2.59
C GLY A 55 -9.46 0.49 -2.24
N TYR A 56 -9.77 0.31 -0.97
CA TYR A 56 -11.16 0.30 -0.51
C TYR A 56 -11.89 1.61 -0.86
N PHE A 57 -11.23 2.77 -0.71
CA PHE A 57 -11.84 4.07 -1.05
C PHE A 57 -12.12 4.20 -2.55
N PHE A 58 -11.35 3.50 -3.38
CA PHE A 58 -11.55 3.47 -4.82
C PHE A 58 -12.53 2.38 -5.29
N GLY A 59 -13.20 1.71 -4.36
CA GLY A 59 -14.12 0.64 -4.68
C GLY A 59 -13.46 -0.72 -4.94
N MET A 60 -12.23 -0.90 -4.47
CA MET A 60 -11.44 -2.15 -4.59
C MET A 60 -11.25 -2.76 -3.19
N PRO A 61 -12.28 -3.44 -2.63
CA PRO A 61 -12.19 -4.00 -1.29
C PRO A 61 -11.16 -5.12 -1.19
N SER A 62 -10.57 -5.26 0.00
CA SER A 62 -9.59 -6.30 0.30
C SER A 62 -10.05 -7.09 1.53
N ASP A 63 -9.63 -8.36 1.60
CA ASP A 63 -9.81 -9.23 2.78
C ASP A 63 -8.71 -9.01 3.83
N VAL A 64 -7.74 -8.15 3.57
CA VAL A 64 -6.64 -7.86 4.50
C VAL A 64 -7.07 -6.83 5.53
N ALA A 65 -7.03 -7.23 6.81
CA ALA A 65 -7.33 -6.32 7.92
C ALA A 65 -6.21 -5.27 8.08
N ASN A 66 -6.60 -4.03 8.41
CA ASN A 66 -5.64 -2.99 8.76
C ASN A 66 -5.33 -3.07 10.25
N THR A 67 -4.10 -3.47 10.59
CA THR A 67 -3.64 -3.67 11.97
C THR A 67 -2.61 -2.64 12.41
N THR A 68 -2.21 -1.73 11.52
CA THR A 68 -1.10 -0.80 11.77
C THR A 68 -1.52 0.67 11.80
N MET A 69 -2.60 1.05 11.11
CA MET A 69 -3.02 2.44 11.05
C MET A 69 -3.43 2.96 12.43
N GLY A 70 -2.71 3.97 12.92
CA GLY A 70 -2.98 4.56 14.23
C GLY A 70 -2.70 3.62 15.41
N GLN A 71 -1.98 2.52 15.19
CA GLN A 71 -1.71 1.50 16.19
C GLN A 71 -0.23 1.49 16.60
N PRO A 72 0.08 1.16 17.86
CA PRO A 72 1.47 0.93 18.26
C PRO A 72 2.02 -0.35 17.62
N ASP A 73 3.34 -0.43 17.52
CA ASP A 73 4.03 -1.63 17.05
C ASP A 73 3.98 -2.71 18.15
N THR A 74 3.19 -3.74 17.91
CA THR A 74 3.05 -4.93 18.76
C THR A 74 3.45 -6.21 18.01
N GLY A 75 4.34 -6.09 17.03
CA GLY A 75 4.85 -7.21 16.25
C GLY A 75 4.09 -7.49 14.96
N GLN A 76 3.25 -6.59 14.49
CA GLN A 76 2.44 -6.80 13.27
C GLN A 76 3.30 -7.06 12.03
N GLY A 77 4.52 -6.52 11.99
CA GLY A 77 5.44 -6.69 10.87
C GLY A 77 6.47 -7.80 11.04
N ALA A 78 6.29 -8.69 12.01
CA ALA A 78 7.28 -9.74 12.31
C ALA A 78 7.42 -10.77 11.18
N ASP A 79 6.34 -11.07 10.46
CA ASP A 79 6.37 -11.99 9.32
C ASP A 79 6.56 -11.22 8.02
N VAL A 80 7.80 -11.12 7.58
CA VAL A 80 8.17 -10.37 6.36
C VAL A 80 7.58 -11.01 5.10
N GLU A 81 7.55 -12.34 5.03
CA GLU A 81 7.00 -13.02 3.85
C GLU A 81 5.48 -12.75 3.70
N ALA A 82 4.75 -12.76 4.81
CA ALA A 82 3.33 -12.39 4.80
C ALA A 82 3.15 -10.94 4.32
N THR A 83 4.03 -10.03 4.72
CA THR A 83 3.98 -8.63 4.26
C THR A 83 4.28 -8.51 2.78
N LYS A 84 5.26 -9.25 2.26
CA LYS A 84 5.55 -9.27 0.82
C LYS A 84 4.33 -9.67 0.00
N ILE A 85 3.62 -10.70 0.42
CA ILE A 85 2.38 -11.13 -0.24
C ILE A 85 1.35 -10.00 -0.24
N GLN A 86 1.22 -9.27 0.85
CA GLN A 86 0.29 -8.15 0.94
C GLN A 86 0.70 -6.96 0.06
N VAL A 87 1.99 -6.67 -0.06
CA VAL A 87 2.50 -5.65 -1.00
C VAL A 87 2.16 -6.05 -2.43
N GLU A 88 2.34 -7.30 -2.80
CA GLU A 88 1.96 -7.82 -4.11
C GLU A 88 0.45 -7.66 -4.37
N LYS A 89 -0.38 -7.97 -3.38
CA LYS A 89 -1.83 -7.73 -3.45
C LYS A 89 -2.15 -6.24 -3.66
N GLY A 90 -1.43 -5.36 -2.98
CA GLY A 90 -1.58 -3.92 -3.13
C GLY A 90 -1.29 -3.44 -4.55
N PHE A 91 -0.18 -3.87 -5.13
CA PHE A 91 0.16 -3.53 -6.51
C PHE A 91 -0.80 -4.16 -7.52
N ALA A 92 -1.23 -5.40 -7.29
CA ALA A 92 -2.24 -6.04 -8.14
C ALA A 92 -3.59 -5.29 -8.10
N MET A 93 -3.96 -4.80 -6.93
CA MET A 93 -5.16 -3.95 -6.78
C MET A 93 -5.03 -2.68 -7.60
N LEU A 94 -3.88 -2.01 -7.56
CA LEU A 94 -3.64 -0.80 -8.35
C LEU A 94 -3.69 -1.07 -9.86
N GLU A 95 -3.14 -2.19 -10.31
CA GLU A 95 -3.25 -2.61 -11.71
C GLU A 95 -4.73 -2.79 -12.11
N GLN A 96 -5.49 -3.47 -11.28
CA GLN A 96 -6.90 -3.71 -11.53
C GLN A 96 -7.70 -2.40 -11.51
N LEU A 97 -7.39 -1.50 -10.60
CA LEU A 97 -8.01 -0.17 -10.52
C LEU A 97 -7.80 0.60 -11.83
N ILE A 98 -6.58 0.59 -12.35
CA ILE A 98 -6.25 1.26 -13.61
C ILE A 98 -7.04 0.62 -14.77
N GLU A 99 -7.08 -0.70 -14.84
CA GLU A 99 -7.83 -1.41 -15.88
C GLU A 99 -9.33 -1.12 -15.83
N ASN A 100 -9.88 -0.99 -14.63
CA ASN A 100 -11.31 -0.78 -14.40
C ASN A 100 -11.74 0.69 -14.53
N THR A 101 -10.80 1.63 -14.64
CA THR A 101 -11.12 3.06 -14.70
C THR A 101 -11.04 3.56 -16.14
N PRO A 102 -12.16 3.83 -16.79
CA PRO A 102 -12.18 4.34 -18.18
C PRO A 102 -11.69 5.78 -18.24
N ALA A 103 -11.43 6.27 -19.44
CA ALA A 103 -11.08 7.66 -19.66
C ALA A 103 -12.13 8.59 -19.03
N GLY A 104 -11.69 9.58 -18.26
CA GLY A 104 -12.57 10.48 -17.52
C GLY A 104 -13.07 9.94 -16.19
N GLY A 105 -12.94 8.65 -15.92
CA GLY A 105 -13.37 8.04 -14.65
C GLY A 105 -12.58 8.54 -13.43
N TRP A 106 -11.38 9.05 -13.65
CA TRP A 106 -10.56 9.63 -12.58
C TRP A 106 -11.12 10.94 -12.02
N ASN A 107 -12.09 11.54 -12.69
CA ASN A 107 -12.77 12.74 -12.21
C ASN A 107 -14.02 12.42 -11.37
N GLU A 108 -14.38 11.16 -11.25
CA GLU A 108 -15.51 10.76 -10.42
C GLU A 108 -15.23 11.05 -8.94
N PRO A 109 -16.23 11.54 -8.20
CA PRO A 109 -16.05 11.79 -6.78
C PRO A 109 -15.98 10.49 -5.99
N ILE A 110 -15.10 10.46 -5.01
CA ILE A 110 -15.02 9.39 -4.00
C ILE A 110 -15.03 10.01 -2.62
N ASP A 111 -15.63 9.32 -1.67
CA ASP A 111 -15.64 9.74 -0.28
C ASP A 111 -14.49 9.08 0.47
N THR A 112 -13.74 9.89 1.21
CA THR A 112 -12.65 9.38 2.04
C THR A 112 -12.78 9.90 3.48
N PRO A 113 -12.37 9.12 4.48
CA PRO A 113 -12.43 9.57 5.88
C PRO A 113 -11.37 10.64 6.21
N PHE A 114 -10.32 10.78 5.38
CA PHE A 114 -9.22 11.71 5.64
C PHE A 114 -9.34 13.02 4.89
N PHE A 115 -9.90 12.99 3.69
CA PHE A 115 -9.89 14.13 2.76
C PHE A 115 -11.30 14.56 2.34
N GLY A 116 -12.34 13.94 2.90
CA GLY A 116 -13.71 14.17 2.48
C GLY A 116 -13.96 13.66 1.06
N THR A 117 -14.84 14.32 0.32
CA THR A 117 -15.14 13.98 -1.06
C THR A 117 -14.10 14.63 -1.99
N VAL A 118 -13.39 13.80 -2.75
CA VAL A 118 -12.34 14.24 -3.69
C VAL A 118 -12.54 13.50 -5.02
N SER A 119 -11.85 13.96 -6.07
CA SER A 119 -11.82 13.23 -7.34
C SER A 119 -10.97 11.96 -7.20
N LYS A 120 -11.35 10.94 -7.89
CA LYS A 120 -10.64 9.67 -7.95
C LYS A 120 -9.27 9.82 -8.59
#